data_104b4c72d85a806cbd607cf95de9840b
#
_entry.id   104b4c72d85a806cbd607cf95de9840b
#
_cell.length_a   1.000
_cell.length_b   1.000
_cell.length_c   1.000
_cell.angle_alpha   90.00
_cell.angle_beta   90.00
_cell.angle_gamma   90.00
#
_symmetry.space_group_name_H-M   'P 1'
#
loop_
_entity.id
_entity.type
_entity.pdbx_description
1 polymer ?
#
loop_
_entity_poly.entity_id
_entity_poly.type
_entity_poly.pdbx_seq_one_letter_code
_entity_poly.pdbx_strand_id
1 'polypeptide(L)'
;MARDGKALKAHKPADEPADNPLEVAVLRYAREQPQLGQAKVAAALNQRGHPISPSGVRYIWSKHDLETAYKRLKALDQEAASNLTAGQREVLHRGDVTRKFAKRSRLGMEGDGRGDERRNLILQAAAELFSQQGYGGTSIRDIAGRVGLLPGSVYHYFPAKEDLFVAVHREGFGQLIARVEERIRKQTDPWLRLELACAEHIAAISGDNPIHQITGTGLFAIHEEQLQRRVRADRERYDQIFRQLVLDLKLPRGADRSLFRLALLGALNWSRVWYRQGKSSPREIARQMVKIFRGGTAA
;
A
#
# COMPACT_ATOMS: atom_id res chain seq x y z
N MET A 1 -8.99 -24.77 -55.57
CA MET A 1 -8.99 -23.71 -54.53
C MET A 1 -8.21 -24.23 -53.35
N ALA A 2 -7.03 -23.67 -53.17
CA ALA A 2 -6.00 -24.12 -52.21
C ALA A 2 -6.37 -23.70 -50.77
N ARG A 3 -6.21 -24.62 -49.80
CA ARG A 3 -6.19 -24.33 -48.40
C ARG A 3 -4.71 -24.32 -47.92
N ASP A 4 -4.23 -23.18 -47.55
CA ASP A 4 -2.90 -23.00 -46.99
C ASP A 4 -2.78 -23.67 -45.62
N GLY A 5 -1.93 -24.69 -45.57
CA GLY A 5 -1.51 -25.34 -44.33
C GLY A 5 -0.41 -24.49 -43.66
N LYS A 6 -0.71 -23.89 -42.50
CA LYS A 6 0.31 -23.36 -41.59
C LYS A 6 1.06 -24.54 -40.96
N ALA A 7 2.32 -24.70 -41.37
CA ALA A 7 3.26 -25.66 -40.79
C ALA A 7 3.55 -25.26 -39.32
N LEU A 8 3.27 -26.18 -38.40
CA LEU A 8 3.75 -26.16 -37.03
C LEU A 8 5.27 -26.25 -37.05
N LYS A 9 5.93 -25.23 -36.51
CA LYS A 9 7.38 -25.28 -36.23
C LYS A 9 7.62 -26.34 -35.18
N ALA A 10 8.35 -27.38 -35.58
CA ALA A 10 8.81 -28.45 -34.71
C ALA A 10 9.63 -27.91 -33.55
N HIS A 11 9.28 -28.35 -32.37
CA HIS A 11 10.02 -28.16 -31.12
C HIS A 11 11.35 -28.97 -31.25
N LYS A 12 12.47 -28.26 -31.19
CA LYS A 12 13.80 -28.89 -31.21
C LYS A 12 14.07 -29.45 -29.81
N PRO A 13 14.51 -30.70 -29.66
CA PRO A 13 14.77 -31.28 -28.36
C PRO A 13 15.99 -30.63 -27.69
N ALA A 14 15.87 -30.43 -26.38
CA ALA A 14 16.96 -29.98 -25.53
C ALA A 14 17.89 -31.17 -25.24
N ASP A 15 19.01 -31.24 -25.96
CA ASP A 15 20.20 -32.03 -25.58
C ASP A 15 21.39 -31.50 -26.38
N GLU A 16 22.04 -30.48 -25.86
CA GLU A 16 23.47 -30.21 -26.08
C GLU A 16 24.11 -29.91 -24.74
N PRO A 17 25.24 -30.56 -24.37
CA PRO A 17 25.95 -30.29 -23.12
C PRO A 17 26.47 -28.86 -23.12
N ALA A 18 26.41 -28.20 -21.98
CA ALA A 18 26.80 -26.82 -21.77
C ALA A 18 28.34 -26.68 -21.86
N ASP A 19 28.90 -26.58 -23.08
CA ASP A 19 30.31 -26.30 -23.32
C ASP A 19 30.60 -24.81 -23.60
N ASN A 20 29.63 -23.93 -23.41
CA ASN A 20 29.85 -22.50 -23.57
C ASN A 20 30.49 -21.94 -22.26
N PRO A 21 31.78 -21.51 -22.29
CA PRO A 21 32.45 -20.98 -21.10
C PRO A 21 31.72 -19.83 -20.42
N LEU A 22 30.96 -19.03 -21.18
CA LEU A 22 30.14 -17.93 -20.70
C LEU A 22 28.93 -18.44 -19.92
N GLU A 23 28.25 -19.47 -20.43
CA GLU A 23 27.10 -20.10 -19.77
C GLU A 23 27.53 -20.73 -18.43
N VAL A 24 28.64 -21.44 -18.41
CA VAL A 24 29.25 -22.02 -17.20
C VAL A 24 29.57 -20.92 -16.19
N ALA A 25 30.15 -19.79 -16.61
CA ALA A 25 30.45 -18.68 -15.73
C ALA A 25 29.19 -18.05 -15.13
N VAL A 26 28.12 -17.88 -15.91
CA VAL A 26 26.82 -17.37 -15.41
C VAL A 26 26.17 -18.31 -14.42
N LEU A 27 26.22 -19.62 -14.66
CA LEU A 27 25.66 -20.65 -13.76
C LEU A 27 26.48 -20.76 -12.47
N ARG A 28 27.80 -20.59 -12.53
CA ARG A 28 28.65 -20.50 -11.34
C ARG A 28 28.25 -19.34 -10.44
N TYR A 29 28.02 -18.14 -10.99
CA TYR A 29 27.51 -17.01 -10.23
C TYR A 29 26.12 -17.27 -9.61
N ALA A 30 25.26 -18.01 -10.30
CA ALA A 30 23.95 -18.39 -9.77
C ALA A 30 24.07 -19.25 -8.50
N ARG A 31 25.13 -20.08 -8.41
CA ARG A 31 25.43 -20.94 -7.26
C ARG A 31 26.19 -20.21 -6.15
N GLU A 32 27.27 -19.48 -6.49
CA GLU A 32 28.10 -18.81 -5.50
C GLU A 32 27.44 -17.60 -4.86
N GLN A 33 26.63 -16.85 -5.65
CA GLN A 33 25.97 -15.61 -5.22
C GLN A 33 24.49 -15.55 -5.67
N PRO A 34 23.64 -16.45 -5.18
CA PRO A 34 22.27 -16.65 -5.66
C PRO A 34 21.37 -15.43 -5.46
N GLN A 35 21.76 -14.49 -4.61
CA GLN A 35 20.98 -13.27 -4.34
C GLN A 35 21.28 -12.12 -5.32
N LEU A 36 22.37 -12.19 -6.12
CA LEU A 36 22.71 -11.14 -7.06
C LEU A 36 21.71 -11.09 -8.22
N GLY A 37 21.31 -9.86 -8.58
CA GLY A 37 20.49 -9.61 -9.76
C GLY A 37 21.33 -9.63 -11.07
N GLN A 38 20.64 -9.83 -12.20
CA GLN A 38 21.24 -9.95 -13.53
C GLN A 38 22.22 -8.81 -13.90
N ALA A 39 21.90 -7.57 -13.50
CA ALA A 39 22.76 -6.41 -13.81
C ALA A 39 24.11 -6.49 -13.08
N LYS A 40 24.11 -6.90 -11.79
CA LYS A 40 25.33 -7.04 -11.00
C LYS A 40 26.17 -8.21 -11.47
N VAL A 41 25.56 -9.34 -11.87
CA VAL A 41 26.25 -10.50 -12.43
C VAL A 41 26.86 -10.14 -13.79
N ALA A 42 26.13 -9.46 -14.68
CA ALA A 42 26.67 -8.99 -15.96
C ALA A 42 27.87 -8.06 -15.76
N ALA A 43 27.79 -7.09 -14.85
CA ALA A 43 28.90 -6.19 -14.54
C ALA A 43 30.14 -6.94 -14.05
N ALA A 44 29.96 -7.90 -13.13
CA ALA A 44 31.06 -8.70 -12.59
C ALA A 44 31.71 -9.62 -13.64
N LEU A 45 30.92 -10.18 -14.57
CA LEU A 45 31.44 -11.01 -15.66
C LEU A 45 32.18 -10.17 -16.70
N ASN A 46 31.67 -8.99 -17.05
CA ASN A 46 32.33 -8.06 -17.95
C ASN A 46 33.70 -7.61 -17.43
N GLN A 47 33.83 -7.34 -16.13
CA GLN A 47 35.10 -7.02 -15.48
C GLN A 47 36.12 -8.16 -15.55
N ARG A 48 35.65 -9.42 -15.68
CA ARG A 48 36.50 -10.63 -15.79
C ARG A 48 36.73 -11.07 -17.24
N GLY A 49 36.40 -10.22 -18.21
CA GLY A 49 36.63 -10.51 -19.63
C GLY A 49 35.57 -11.39 -20.30
N HIS A 50 34.42 -11.58 -19.67
CA HIS A 50 33.28 -12.31 -20.21
C HIS A 50 32.16 -11.33 -20.63
N PRO A 51 32.16 -10.80 -21.85
CA PRO A 51 31.19 -9.79 -22.28
C PRO A 51 29.78 -10.37 -22.34
N ILE A 52 28.89 -9.88 -21.46
CA ILE A 52 27.48 -10.27 -21.44
C ILE A 52 26.61 -9.12 -20.98
N SER A 53 25.43 -8.98 -21.61
CA SER A 53 24.41 -8.03 -21.17
C SER A 53 23.58 -8.59 -20.01
N PRO A 54 22.90 -7.73 -19.23
CA PRO A 54 21.92 -8.18 -18.22
C PRO A 54 20.82 -9.09 -18.81
N SER A 55 20.38 -8.80 -20.02
CA SER A 55 19.41 -9.64 -20.75
C SER A 55 19.97 -11.00 -21.12
N GLY A 56 21.27 -11.08 -21.48
CA GLY A 56 21.96 -12.34 -21.73
C GLY A 56 22.06 -13.22 -20.48
N VAL A 57 22.40 -12.64 -19.32
CA VAL A 57 22.37 -13.35 -18.04
C VAL A 57 20.96 -13.88 -17.72
N ARG A 58 19.92 -13.04 -17.95
CA ARG A 58 18.53 -13.46 -17.74
C ARG A 58 18.13 -14.59 -18.67
N TYR A 59 18.54 -14.56 -19.93
CA TYR A 59 18.27 -15.61 -20.91
C TYR A 59 18.85 -16.95 -20.45
N ILE A 60 20.13 -16.98 -20.04
CA ILE A 60 20.78 -18.19 -19.52
C ILE A 60 20.07 -18.70 -18.27
N TRP A 61 19.76 -17.83 -17.32
CA TRP A 61 19.00 -18.22 -16.16
C TRP A 61 17.61 -18.79 -16.48
N SER A 62 16.94 -18.24 -17.51
CA SER A 62 15.63 -18.74 -17.95
C SER A 62 15.73 -20.14 -18.55
N LYS A 63 16.81 -20.39 -19.33
CA LYS A 63 17.09 -21.72 -19.90
C LYS A 63 17.24 -22.80 -18.82
N HIS A 64 17.76 -22.44 -17.64
CA HIS A 64 18.05 -23.34 -16.52
C HIS A 64 17.06 -23.22 -15.35
N ASP A 65 15.93 -22.57 -15.51
CA ASP A 65 14.91 -22.34 -14.46
C ASP A 65 15.45 -21.60 -13.21
N LEU A 66 16.41 -20.67 -13.40
CA LEU A 66 17.13 -19.93 -12.35
C LEU A 66 16.84 -18.43 -12.33
N GLU A 67 15.76 -17.92 -12.93
CA GLU A 67 15.51 -16.48 -13.17
C GLU A 67 15.38 -15.67 -11.88
N THR A 68 14.91 -16.29 -10.80
CA THR A 68 14.70 -15.63 -9.51
C THR A 68 15.70 -16.07 -8.47
N ALA A 69 16.02 -15.20 -7.52
CA ALA A 69 16.87 -15.57 -6.37
C ALA A 69 16.31 -16.78 -5.61
N TYR A 70 14.97 -16.88 -5.51
CA TYR A 70 14.31 -18.02 -4.90
C TYR A 70 14.60 -19.33 -5.64
N LYS A 71 14.48 -19.36 -6.99
CA LYS A 71 14.76 -20.56 -7.78
C LYS A 71 16.22 -21.00 -7.65
N ARG A 72 17.15 -20.04 -7.66
CA ARG A 72 18.59 -20.31 -7.46
C ARG A 72 18.88 -20.87 -6.07
N LEU A 73 18.31 -20.26 -5.01
CA LEU A 73 18.47 -20.76 -3.64
C LEU A 73 17.81 -22.13 -3.45
N LYS A 74 16.69 -22.38 -4.09
CA LYS A 74 15.99 -23.67 -4.03
C LYS A 74 16.80 -24.78 -4.72
N ALA A 75 17.43 -24.50 -5.85
CA ALA A 75 18.33 -25.44 -6.51
C ALA A 75 19.51 -25.79 -5.61
N LEU A 76 20.10 -24.81 -4.92
CA LEU A 76 21.19 -25.03 -3.96
C LEU A 76 20.75 -25.84 -2.73
N ASP A 77 19.56 -25.60 -2.21
CA ASP A 77 19.00 -26.33 -1.06
C ASP A 77 18.77 -27.82 -1.39
N GLN A 78 18.43 -28.11 -2.64
CA GLN A 78 18.27 -29.48 -3.15
C GLN A 78 19.61 -30.19 -3.40
N GLU A 79 20.65 -29.45 -3.84
CA GLU A 79 22.00 -30.00 -4.12
C GLU A 79 22.83 -30.20 -2.84
N ALA A 80 22.65 -29.32 -1.84
CA ALA A 80 23.47 -29.36 -0.61
C ALA A 80 22.67 -28.83 0.60
N ALA A 81 21.93 -29.68 1.26
CA ALA A 81 20.99 -29.37 2.35
C ALA A 81 21.55 -28.63 3.59
N SER A 82 22.84 -28.22 3.64
CA SER A 82 23.45 -27.75 4.89
C SER A 82 24.11 -26.36 4.90
N ASN A 83 24.31 -25.68 3.78
CA ASN A 83 25.20 -24.50 3.75
C ASN A 83 24.53 -23.14 3.50
N LEU A 84 23.21 -23.05 3.62
CA LEU A 84 22.52 -21.76 3.46
C LEU A 84 22.66 -20.89 4.73
N THR A 85 22.97 -19.60 4.53
CA THR A 85 22.97 -18.62 5.62
C THR A 85 21.55 -18.39 6.16
N ALA A 86 21.43 -17.82 7.38
CA ALA A 86 20.14 -17.49 7.97
C ALA A 86 19.28 -16.60 7.05
N GLY A 87 19.88 -15.58 6.41
CA GLY A 87 19.19 -14.71 5.45
C GLY A 87 18.75 -15.44 4.18
N GLN A 88 19.52 -16.41 3.69
CA GLN A 88 19.16 -17.23 2.54
C GLN A 88 17.99 -18.18 2.86
N ARG A 89 17.98 -18.78 4.04
CA ARG A 89 16.86 -19.60 4.55
C ARG A 89 15.59 -18.78 4.70
N GLU A 90 15.69 -17.53 5.15
CA GLU A 90 14.55 -16.63 5.23
C GLU A 90 13.95 -16.31 3.86
N VAL A 91 14.78 -16.07 2.83
CA VAL A 91 14.32 -15.85 1.44
C VAL A 91 13.62 -17.10 0.90
N LEU A 92 14.13 -18.32 1.18
CA LEU A 92 13.48 -19.57 0.80
C LEU A 92 12.14 -19.75 1.51
N HIS A 93 12.09 -19.57 2.81
CA HIS A 93 10.87 -19.69 3.59
C HIS A 93 9.78 -18.73 3.10
N ARG A 94 10.12 -17.45 2.85
CA ARG A 94 9.20 -16.46 2.27
C ARG A 94 8.72 -16.89 0.88
N GLY A 95 9.59 -17.42 0.05
CA GLY A 95 9.26 -17.92 -1.29
C GLY A 95 8.33 -19.14 -1.26
N ASP A 96 8.55 -20.08 -0.33
CA ASP A 96 7.71 -21.28 -0.16
C ASP A 96 6.31 -20.93 0.35
N VAL A 97 6.22 -20.02 1.31
CA VAL A 97 4.93 -19.48 1.78
C VAL A 97 4.17 -18.87 0.61
N THR A 98 4.82 -18.03 -0.18
CA THR A 98 4.19 -17.36 -1.34
C THR A 98 3.73 -18.37 -2.40
N ARG A 99 4.53 -19.42 -2.69
CA ARG A 99 4.16 -20.46 -3.65
C ARG A 99 3.02 -21.36 -3.17
N LYS A 100 3.00 -21.73 -1.90
CA LYS A 100 1.88 -22.46 -1.30
C LYS A 100 0.58 -21.65 -1.44
N PHE A 101 0.63 -20.34 -1.24
CA PHE A 101 -0.51 -19.46 -1.45
C PHE A 101 -0.89 -19.32 -2.93
N ALA A 102 0.07 -19.15 -3.84
CA ALA A 102 -0.19 -19.05 -5.28
C ALA A 102 -0.75 -20.37 -5.86
N LYS A 103 -0.27 -21.53 -5.39
CA LYS A 103 -0.78 -22.85 -5.79
C LYS A 103 -2.22 -23.07 -5.30
N ARG A 104 -2.56 -22.63 -4.07
CA ARG A 104 -3.93 -22.64 -3.55
C ARG A 104 -4.87 -21.73 -4.35
N SER A 105 -4.37 -20.58 -4.84
CA SER A 105 -5.16 -19.67 -5.68
C SER A 105 -5.43 -20.21 -7.09
N ARG A 106 -4.51 -21.00 -7.66
CA ARG A 106 -4.70 -21.63 -8.99
C ARG A 106 -5.58 -22.88 -8.98
N LEU A 107 -5.77 -23.51 -7.82
CA LEU A 107 -6.59 -24.71 -7.67
C LEU A 107 -8.08 -24.39 -7.45
N GLY A 108 -8.61 -23.41 -8.19
CA GLY A 108 -10.04 -23.27 -8.43
C GLY A 108 -10.85 -22.74 -7.26
N MET A 109 -10.53 -21.52 -6.82
CA MET A 109 -11.42 -20.74 -5.96
C MET A 109 -11.51 -19.30 -6.47
N GLU A 110 -11.90 -19.15 -7.72
CA GLU A 110 -12.54 -17.95 -8.23
C GLU A 110 -13.95 -17.93 -7.63
N GLY A 111 -14.21 -17.01 -6.71
CA GLY A 111 -15.56 -16.76 -6.22
C GLY A 111 -15.76 -16.57 -4.73
N ASP A 112 -14.72 -16.66 -3.89
CA ASP A 112 -14.93 -16.48 -2.45
C ASP A 112 -13.95 -15.46 -1.88
N GLY A 113 -14.42 -14.54 -1.07
CA GLY A 113 -13.84 -13.37 -0.39
C GLY A 113 -12.33 -13.28 -0.09
N ARG A 114 -11.54 -14.27 -0.43
CA ARG A 114 -10.09 -14.34 -0.19
C ARG A 114 -9.25 -13.35 -1.00
N GLY A 115 -9.75 -12.94 -2.17
CA GLY A 115 -9.14 -11.86 -2.95
C GLY A 115 -9.28 -10.53 -2.22
N ASP A 116 -10.45 -10.31 -1.65
CA ASP A 116 -10.76 -9.13 -0.86
C ASP A 116 -10.02 -9.15 0.48
N GLU A 117 -9.90 -10.29 1.15
CA GLU A 117 -9.10 -10.43 2.36
C GLU A 117 -7.62 -10.06 2.14
N ARG A 118 -7.00 -10.54 1.06
CA ARG A 118 -5.61 -10.19 0.72
C ARG A 118 -5.45 -8.72 0.35
N ARG A 119 -6.39 -8.20 -0.44
CA ARG A 119 -6.43 -6.79 -0.78
C ARG A 119 -6.50 -5.93 0.49
N ASN A 120 -7.34 -6.34 1.44
CA ASN A 120 -7.49 -5.66 2.73
C ASN A 120 -6.23 -5.77 3.59
N LEU A 121 -5.55 -6.93 3.64
CA LEU A 121 -4.26 -7.07 4.33
C LEU A 121 -3.19 -6.13 3.75
N ILE A 122 -3.11 -6.02 2.42
CA ILE A 122 -2.20 -5.08 1.77
C ILE A 122 -2.56 -3.64 2.11
N LEU A 123 -3.85 -3.28 2.12
CA LEU A 123 -4.33 -1.95 2.50
C LEU A 123 -3.96 -1.61 3.94
N GLN A 124 -4.16 -2.53 4.89
CA GLN A 124 -3.82 -2.34 6.30
C GLN A 124 -2.31 -2.12 6.47
N ALA A 125 -1.48 -2.99 5.90
CA ALA A 125 -0.03 -2.86 5.97
C ALA A 125 0.48 -1.56 5.32
N ALA A 126 -0.13 -1.15 4.21
CA ALA A 126 0.18 0.11 3.55
C ALA A 126 -0.22 1.31 4.43
N ALA A 127 -1.40 1.26 5.06
CA ALA A 127 -1.85 2.29 5.98
C ALA A 127 -0.90 2.46 7.17
N GLU A 128 -0.45 1.35 7.78
CA GLU A 128 0.53 1.38 8.86
C GLU A 128 1.84 2.06 8.43
N LEU A 129 2.41 1.64 7.30
CA LEU A 129 3.69 2.18 6.83
C LEU A 129 3.54 3.64 6.38
N PHE A 130 2.49 3.99 5.66
CA PHE A 130 2.24 5.38 5.25
C PHE A 130 2.00 6.32 6.44
N SER A 131 1.34 5.84 7.50
CA SER A 131 1.11 6.65 8.71
C SER A 131 2.38 6.86 9.54
N GLN A 132 3.30 5.87 9.55
CA GLN A 132 4.55 5.90 10.33
C GLN A 132 5.69 6.60 9.61
N GLN A 133 5.88 6.34 8.32
CA GLN A 133 7.04 6.75 7.53
C GLN A 133 6.70 7.77 6.45
N GLY A 134 5.42 8.08 6.28
CA GLY A 134 4.93 8.91 5.18
C GLY A 134 4.92 8.19 3.83
N TYR A 135 4.29 8.81 2.83
CA TYR A 135 4.22 8.28 1.46
C TYR A 135 5.61 8.12 0.83
N GLY A 136 6.46 9.16 0.93
CA GLY A 136 7.83 9.16 0.37
C GLY A 136 8.74 8.10 0.97
N GLY A 137 8.65 7.86 2.28
CA GLY A 137 9.47 6.90 3.02
C GLY A 137 9.06 5.43 2.85
N THR A 138 7.90 5.13 2.26
CA THR A 138 7.37 3.78 2.11
C THR A 138 7.55 3.25 0.70
N SER A 139 8.04 2.03 0.54
CA SER A 139 8.13 1.33 -0.75
C SER A 139 7.14 0.16 -0.85
N ILE A 140 6.79 -0.24 -2.08
CA ILE A 140 5.99 -1.47 -2.32
C ILE A 140 6.70 -2.72 -1.76
N ARG A 141 8.03 -2.70 -1.73
CA ARG A 141 8.83 -3.81 -1.16
C ARG A 141 8.65 -3.93 0.34
N ASP A 142 8.57 -2.81 1.06
CA ASP A 142 8.34 -2.78 2.51
C ASP A 142 6.93 -3.29 2.83
N ILE A 143 5.92 -2.83 2.07
CA ILE A 143 4.53 -3.27 2.21
C ILE A 143 4.40 -4.79 1.94
N ALA A 144 4.99 -5.26 0.85
CA ALA A 144 5.01 -6.68 0.52
C ALA A 144 5.67 -7.52 1.62
N GLY A 145 6.82 -7.06 2.13
CA GLY A 145 7.54 -7.69 3.24
C GLY A 145 6.69 -7.78 4.51
N ARG A 146 5.92 -6.73 4.82
CA ARG A 146 5.05 -6.67 6.00
C ARG A 146 3.96 -7.75 6.00
N VAL A 147 3.42 -8.08 4.82
CA VAL A 147 2.35 -9.08 4.65
C VAL A 147 2.85 -10.44 4.14
N GLY A 148 4.16 -10.65 4.09
CA GLY A 148 4.75 -11.92 3.64
C GLY A 148 4.55 -12.20 2.15
N LEU A 149 4.40 -11.16 1.32
CA LEU A 149 4.20 -11.27 -0.13
C LEU A 149 5.46 -10.85 -0.90
N LEU A 150 5.53 -11.23 -2.16
CA LEU A 150 6.48 -10.64 -3.12
C LEU A 150 5.93 -9.31 -3.65
N PRO A 151 6.79 -8.33 -4.00
CA PRO A 151 6.36 -7.07 -4.60
C PRO A 151 5.46 -7.25 -5.83
N GLY A 152 5.75 -8.24 -6.69
CA GLY A 152 4.91 -8.59 -7.84
C GLY A 152 3.48 -8.98 -7.48
N SER A 153 3.27 -9.57 -6.29
CA SER A 153 1.93 -9.92 -5.81
C SER A 153 1.14 -8.68 -5.39
N VAL A 154 1.81 -7.66 -4.84
CA VAL A 154 1.16 -6.38 -4.50
C VAL A 154 0.74 -5.65 -5.77
N TYR A 155 1.59 -5.62 -6.80
CA TYR A 155 1.28 -5.02 -8.11
C TYR A 155 0.11 -5.68 -8.83
N HIS A 156 -0.21 -6.94 -8.51
CA HIS A 156 -1.41 -7.59 -9.03
C HIS A 156 -2.71 -6.95 -8.50
N TYR A 157 -2.71 -6.47 -7.25
CA TYR A 157 -3.86 -5.80 -6.63
C TYR A 157 -3.85 -4.29 -6.85
N PHE A 158 -2.68 -3.69 -6.87
CA PHE A 158 -2.47 -2.24 -6.99
C PHE A 158 -1.34 -1.98 -7.99
N PRO A 159 -1.67 -1.53 -9.21
CA PRO A 159 -0.70 -1.37 -10.31
C PRO A 159 0.47 -0.44 -9.98
N ALA A 160 0.25 0.55 -9.09
CA ALA A 160 1.27 1.48 -8.63
C ALA A 160 1.13 1.78 -7.14
N LYS A 161 2.19 2.32 -6.52
CA LYS A 161 2.16 2.78 -5.11
C LYS A 161 1.12 3.88 -4.90
N GLU A 162 0.96 4.73 -5.89
CA GLU A 162 -0.04 5.79 -5.96
C GLU A 162 -1.47 5.22 -5.87
N ASP A 163 -1.75 4.14 -6.58
CA ASP A 163 -3.06 3.48 -6.56
C ASP A 163 -3.38 2.89 -5.20
N LEU A 164 -2.38 2.28 -4.57
CA LEU A 164 -2.49 1.75 -3.22
C LEU A 164 -2.72 2.87 -2.20
N PHE A 165 -1.98 3.98 -2.29
CA PHE A 165 -2.17 5.13 -1.41
C PHE A 165 -3.57 5.74 -1.56
N VAL A 166 -4.04 5.96 -2.80
CA VAL A 166 -5.40 6.44 -3.08
C VAL A 166 -6.46 5.50 -2.53
N ALA A 167 -6.25 4.18 -2.64
CA ALA A 167 -7.17 3.19 -2.10
C ALA A 167 -7.22 3.22 -0.57
N VAL A 168 -6.08 3.34 0.13
CA VAL A 168 -6.02 3.50 1.59
C VAL A 168 -6.73 4.78 2.02
N HIS A 169 -6.50 5.88 1.30
CA HIS A 169 -7.10 7.18 1.59
C HIS A 169 -8.62 7.16 1.41
N ARG A 170 -9.09 6.53 0.31
CA ARG A 170 -10.52 6.34 0.03
C ARG A 170 -11.20 5.49 1.10
N GLU A 171 -10.56 4.40 1.52
CA GLU A 171 -11.07 3.53 2.58
C GLU A 171 -11.20 4.31 3.89
N GLY A 172 -10.17 5.09 4.27
CA GLY A 172 -10.17 5.90 5.49
C GLY A 172 -11.30 6.94 5.50
N PHE A 173 -11.47 7.69 4.41
CA PHE A 173 -12.57 8.65 4.31
C PHE A 173 -13.94 7.97 4.22
N GLY A 174 -14.06 6.84 3.51
CA GLY A 174 -15.30 6.08 3.44
C GLY A 174 -15.79 5.64 4.81
N GLN A 175 -14.90 5.05 5.61
CA GLN A 175 -15.20 4.63 6.98
C GLN A 175 -15.53 5.83 7.88
N LEU A 176 -14.79 6.93 7.77
CA LEU A 176 -15.04 8.14 8.56
C LEU A 176 -16.39 8.78 8.22
N ILE A 177 -16.71 8.90 6.93
CA ILE A 177 -18.00 9.40 6.46
C ILE A 177 -19.13 8.56 7.04
N ALA A 178 -19.09 7.25 6.87
CA ALA A 178 -20.12 6.34 7.35
C ALA A 178 -20.34 6.46 8.86
N ARG A 179 -19.27 6.57 9.65
CA ARG A 179 -19.35 6.75 11.12
C ARG A 179 -19.97 8.08 11.49
N VAL A 180 -19.57 9.17 10.84
CA VAL A 180 -20.14 10.51 11.10
C VAL A 180 -21.62 10.54 10.75
N GLU A 181 -21.99 10.06 9.56
CA GLU A 181 -23.39 10.02 9.11
C GLU A 181 -24.27 9.19 10.04
N GLU A 182 -23.82 8.00 10.43
CA GLU A 182 -24.57 7.15 11.40
C GLU A 182 -24.74 7.86 12.74
N ARG A 183 -23.69 8.54 13.22
CA ARG A 183 -23.70 9.19 14.52
C ARG A 183 -24.65 10.38 14.59
N ILE A 184 -24.76 11.15 13.51
CA ILE A 184 -25.60 12.36 13.45
C ILE A 184 -27.03 12.06 12.98
N ARG A 185 -27.30 10.89 12.40
CA ARG A 185 -28.55 10.54 11.71
C ARG A 185 -29.82 10.75 12.56
N LYS A 186 -29.75 10.38 13.86
CA LYS A 186 -30.88 10.44 14.79
C LYS A 186 -30.98 11.75 15.56
N GLN A 187 -30.06 12.70 15.30
CA GLN A 187 -30.01 13.96 16.04
C GLN A 187 -30.71 15.08 15.23
N THR A 188 -31.50 15.89 15.90
CA THR A 188 -32.22 17.02 15.30
C THR A 188 -31.60 18.37 15.65
N ASP A 189 -30.97 18.49 16.84
CA ASP A 189 -30.28 19.72 17.24
C ASP A 189 -29.02 19.95 16.39
N PRO A 190 -28.94 21.08 15.66
CA PRO A 190 -27.81 21.32 14.74
C PRO A 190 -26.45 21.41 15.44
N TRP A 191 -26.41 21.99 16.66
CA TRP A 191 -25.16 22.11 17.40
C TRP A 191 -24.69 20.76 17.95
N LEU A 192 -25.61 19.91 18.40
CA LEU A 192 -25.29 18.56 18.84
C LEU A 192 -24.83 17.70 17.67
N ARG A 193 -25.44 17.84 16.49
CA ARG A 193 -24.96 17.16 15.26
C ARG A 193 -23.55 17.55 14.94
N LEU A 194 -23.22 18.84 14.98
CA LEU A 194 -21.85 19.33 14.76
C LEU A 194 -20.88 18.78 15.82
N GLU A 195 -21.25 18.80 17.11
CA GLU A 195 -20.45 18.24 18.21
C GLU A 195 -20.12 16.76 17.97
N LEU A 196 -21.11 15.97 17.61
CA LEU A 196 -20.93 14.53 17.34
C LEU A 196 -20.04 14.26 16.14
N ALA A 197 -20.19 15.04 15.05
CA ALA A 197 -19.31 14.94 13.89
C ALA A 197 -17.86 15.31 14.24
N CYS A 198 -17.65 16.36 15.04
CA CYS A 198 -16.33 16.73 15.56
C CYS A 198 -15.71 15.63 16.44
N ALA A 199 -16.52 14.99 17.28
CA ALA A 199 -16.05 13.90 18.15
C ALA A 199 -15.57 12.69 17.33
N GLU A 200 -16.31 12.29 16.30
CA GLU A 200 -15.93 11.20 15.41
C GLU A 200 -14.65 11.56 14.61
N HIS A 201 -14.53 12.82 14.17
CA HIS A 201 -13.32 13.30 13.50
C HIS A 201 -12.08 13.17 14.40
N ILE A 202 -12.13 13.71 15.63
CA ILE A 202 -11.02 13.62 16.59
C ILE A 202 -10.71 12.16 16.90
N ALA A 203 -11.72 11.33 17.15
CA ALA A 203 -11.54 9.91 17.44
C ALA A 203 -10.85 9.17 16.30
N ALA A 204 -11.16 9.51 15.04
CA ALA A 204 -10.56 8.89 13.88
C ALA A 204 -9.06 9.24 13.74
N ILE A 205 -8.72 10.54 13.77
CA ILE A 205 -7.35 10.99 13.52
C ILE A 205 -6.39 10.76 14.70
N SER A 206 -6.93 10.56 15.91
CA SER A 206 -6.18 10.37 17.15
C SER A 206 -6.21 8.94 17.67
N GLY A 207 -7.00 8.06 17.05
CA GLY A 207 -7.10 6.65 17.41
C GLY A 207 -5.98 5.81 16.80
N ASP A 208 -5.92 4.53 17.17
CA ASP A 208 -4.85 3.60 16.79
C ASP A 208 -5.04 2.98 15.40
N ASN A 209 -6.17 3.25 14.71
CA ASN A 209 -6.41 2.69 13.39
C ASN A 209 -5.59 3.45 12.30
N PRO A 210 -4.59 2.81 11.68
CA PRO A 210 -3.71 3.44 10.71
C PRO A 210 -4.45 3.99 9.49
N ILE A 211 -5.53 3.33 9.05
CA ILE A 211 -6.35 3.78 7.91
C ILE A 211 -7.01 5.13 8.24
N HIS A 212 -7.51 5.30 9.47
CA HIS A 212 -8.10 6.58 9.89
C HIS A 212 -7.04 7.66 10.09
N GLN A 213 -5.86 7.31 10.59
CA GLN A 213 -4.78 8.28 10.80
C GLN A 213 -4.35 8.97 9.49
N ILE A 214 -4.43 8.26 8.35
CA ILE A 214 -4.09 8.82 7.03
C ILE A 214 -5.04 9.95 6.64
N THR A 215 -6.31 9.94 7.07
CA THR A 215 -7.26 11.02 6.77
C THR A 215 -6.85 12.35 7.44
N GLY A 216 -6.18 12.30 8.57
CA GLY A 216 -5.63 13.45 9.30
C GLY A 216 -4.24 13.89 8.81
N THR A 217 -3.57 13.10 7.96
CA THR A 217 -2.33 13.53 7.31
C THR A 217 -2.68 14.56 6.25
N GLY A 218 -2.34 15.83 6.51
CA GLY A 218 -2.66 16.91 5.60
C GLY A 218 -2.08 16.65 4.19
N LEU A 219 -2.72 17.21 3.16
CA LEU A 219 -2.20 17.21 1.78
C LEU A 219 -0.77 17.78 1.70
N PHE A 220 -0.36 18.57 2.69
CA PHE A 220 0.99 19.15 2.81
C PHE A 220 2.10 18.11 2.95
N ALA A 221 1.77 16.87 3.38
CA ALA A 221 2.73 15.78 3.44
C ALA A 221 2.88 15.03 2.10
N ILE A 222 2.05 15.36 1.10
CA ILE A 222 2.09 14.78 -0.24
C ILE A 222 2.65 15.87 -1.16
N HIS A 223 3.90 15.70 -1.61
CA HIS A 223 4.55 16.69 -2.49
C HIS A 223 4.14 16.54 -3.97
N GLU A 224 3.55 15.39 -4.34
CA GLU A 224 3.14 15.10 -5.73
C GLU A 224 1.74 15.67 -6.02
N GLU A 225 1.68 16.70 -6.84
CA GLU A 225 0.44 17.38 -7.19
C GLU A 225 -0.62 16.46 -7.83
N GLN A 226 -0.17 15.51 -8.64
CA GLN A 226 -1.08 14.52 -9.26
C GLN A 226 -1.76 13.64 -8.20
N LEU A 227 -1.01 13.20 -7.19
CA LEU A 227 -1.54 12.39 -6.10
C LEU A 227 -2.50 13.19 -5.23
N GLN A 228 -2.17 14.47 -4.95
CA GLN A 228 -3.07 15.39 -4.25
C GLN A 228 -4.42 15.52 -4.98
N ARG A 229 -4.41 15.65 -6.31
CA ARG A 229 -5.64 15.73 -7.13
C ARG A 229 -6.48 14.46 -7.01
N ARG A 230 -5.85 13.29 -7.00
CA ARG A 230 -6.54 12.00 -6.91
C ARG A 230 -7.25 11.77 -5.56
N VAL A 231 -6.69 12.26 -4.46
CA VAL A 231 -7.30 12.13 -3.12
C VAL A 231 -8.25 13.26 -2.77
N ARG A 232 -8.29 14.33 -3.58
CA ARG A 232 -9.14 15.52 -3.34
C ARG A 232 -10.62 15.16 -3.26
N ALA A 233 -11.12 14.32 -4.16
CA ALA A 233 -12.55 13.98 -4.24
C ALA A 233 -13.08 13.36 -2.93
N ASP A 234 -12.31 12.47 -2.29
CA ASP A 234 -12.72 11.84 -1.04
C ASP A 234 -12.76 12.87 0.11
N ARG A 235 -11.82 13.80 0.13
CA ARG A 235 -11.82 14.93 1.09
C ARG A 235 -12.97 15.87 0.86
N GLU A 236 -13.28 16.20 -0.38
CA GLU A 236 -14.41 17.09 -0.74
C GLU A 236 -15.73 16.48 -0.30
N ARG A 237 -15.93 15.16 -0.46
CA ARG A 237 -17.13 14.47 0.06
C ARG A 237 -17.24 14.62 1.58
N TYR A 238 -16.14 14.45 2.31
CA TYR A 238 -16.13 14.65 3.75
C TYR A 238 -16.39 16.11 4.14
N ASP A 239 -15.77 17.06 3.46
CA ASP A 239 -15.97 18.50 3.67
C ASP A 239 -17.43 18.92 3.44
N GLN A 240 -18.13 18.29 2.48
CA GLN A 240 -19.55 18.55 2.24
C GLN A 240 -20.43 18.26 3.47
N ILE A 241 -20.10 17.24 4.26
CA ILE A 241 -20.84 16.96 5.51
C ILE A 241 -20.71 18.13 6.47
N PHE A 242 -19.51 18.63 6.70
CA PHE A 242 -19.29 19.79 7.58
C PHE A 242 -19.88 21.06 7.02
N ARG A 243 -19.87 21.24 5.68
CA ARG A 243 -20.55 22.35 5.02
C ARG A 243 -22.04 22.33 5.33
N GLN A 244 -22.69 21.19 5.19
CA GLN A 244 -24.12 21.07 5.51
C GLN A 244 -24.40 21.28 7.00
N LEU A 245 -23.61 20.70 7.88
CA LEU A 245 -23.74 20.89 9.33
C LEU A 245 -23.67 22.38 9.73
N VAL A 246 -22.75 23.14 9.12
CA VAL A 246 -22.61 24.58 9.37
C VAL A 246 -23.74 25.40 8.74
N LEU A 247 -24.29 24.97 7.60
CA LEU A 247 -25.46 25.58 7.00
C LEU A 247 -26.71 25.48 7.89
N ASP A 248 -26.85 24.35 8.60
CA ASP A 248 -27.98 24.10 9.51
C ASP A 248 -27.90 24.94 10.80
N LEU A 249 -26.75 25.55 11.11
CA LEU A 249 -26.56 26.35 12.32
C LEU A 249 -27.24 27.73 12.20
N LYS A 250 -27.85 28.18 13.30
CA LYS A 250 -28.29 29.57 13.44
C LYS A 250 -27.10 30.44 13.87
N LEU A 251 -26.35 30.94 12.89
CA LEU A 251 -25.22 31.86 13.13
C LEU A 251 -25.73 33.33 13.02
N PRO A 252 -25.03 34.30 13.67
CA PRO A 252 -25.30 35.71 13.55
C PRO A 252 -25.29 36.20 12.10
N ARG A 253 -26.02 37.30 11.84
CA ARG A 253 -25.97 37.97 10.53
C ARG A 253 -24.54 38.42 10.23
N GLY A 254 -24.04 38.10 9.03
CA GLY A 254 -22.69 38.46 8.59
C GLY A 254 -21.59 37.45 8.99
N ALA A 255 -21.91 36.40 9.73
CA ALA A 255 -20.93 35.33 10.01
C ALA A 255 -20.53 34.60 8.72
N ASP A 256 -19.24 34.54 8.42
CA ASP A 256 -18.71 33.79 7.29
C ASP A 256 -18.70 32.29 7.62
N ARG A 257 -19.66 31.56 7.07
CA ARG A 257 -19.85 30.12 7.26
C ARG A 257 -18.67 29.31 6.70
N SER A 258 -18.03 29.79 5.65
CA SER A 258 -16.88 29.11 5.06
C SER A 258 -15.66 29.24 5.97
N LEU A 259 -15.41 30.44 6.48
CA LEU A 259 -14.32 30.67 7.43
C LEU A 259 -14.57 29.91 8.75
N PHE A 260 -15.81 29.92 9.27
CA PHE A 260 -16.20 29.15 10.45
C PHE A 260 -15.85 27.65 10.27
N ARG A 261 -16.27 27.05 9.14
CA ARG A 261 -16.01 25.65 8.84
C ARG A 261 -14.52 25.35 8.71
N LEU A 262 -13.78 26.20 7.96
CA LEU A 262 -12.33 26.01 7.76
C LEU A 262 -11.55 26.15 9.08
N ALA A 263 -11.91 27.12 9.92
CA ALA A 263 -11.30 27.31 11.23
C ALA A 263 -11.60 26.11 12.15
N LEU A 264 -12.84 25.63 12.16
CA LEU A 264 -13.23 24.45 12.94
C LEU A 264 -12.45 23.21 12.49
N LEU A 265 -12.44 22.89 11.19
CA LEU A 265 -11.70 21.74 10.65
C LEU A 265 -10.19 21.86 10.89
N GLY A 266 -9.64 23.07 10.80
CA GLY A 266 -8.25 23.34 11.17
C GLY A 266 -7.95 23.02 12.64
N ALA A 267 -8.81 23.46 13.55
CA ALA A 267 -8.67 23.17 14.99
C ALA A 267 -8.81 21.67 15.28
N LEU A 268 -9.77 20.99 14.63
CA LEU A 268 -9.94 19.55 14.75
C LEU A 268 -8.71 18.77 14.25
N ASN A 269 -8.19 19.09 13.07
CA ASN A 269 -6.98 18.46 12.54
C ASN A 269 -5.74 18.68 13.43
N TRP A 270 -5.63 19.88 14.02
CA TRP A 270 -4.52 20.21 14.92
C TRP A 270 -4.57 19.37 16.21
N SER A 271 -5.72 18.82 16.61
CA SER A 271 -5.83 17.97 17.79
C SER A 271 -4.90 16.75 17.74
N ARG A 272 -4.57 16.25 16.56
CA ARG A 272 -3.58 15.17 16.38
C ARG A 272 -2.20 15.48 16.99
N VAL A 273 -1.81 16.76 17.06
CA VAL A 273 -0.50 17.18 17.55
C VAL A 273 -0.44 17.16 19.08
N TRP A 274 -1.49 17.62 19.74
CA TRP A 274 -1.50 17.83 21.19
C TRP A 274 -2.36 16.85 21.99
N TYR A 275 -3.31 16.17 21.35
CA TYR A 275 -4.15 15.19 22.03
C TYR A 275 -3.33 14.03 22.58
N ARG A 276 -3.62 13.64 23.81
CA ARG A 276 -3.07 12.45 24.46
C ARG A 276 -4.22 11.68 25.12
N GLN A 277 -4.30 10.38 24.88
CA GLN A 277 -5.29 9.52 25.51
C GLN A 277 -5.18 9.61 27.04
N GLY A 278 -6.32 9.60 27.72
CA GLY A 278 -6.42 9.51 29.18
C GLY A 278 -6.76 10.80 29.92
N LYS A 279 -6.60 12.01 29.34
CA LYS A 279 -6.98 13.27 30.01
C LYS A 279 -8.42 13.70 29.70
N SER A 280 -8.84 13.59 28.46
CA SER A 280 -10.18 13.96 27.98
C SER A 280 -10.55 13.05 26.83
N SER A 281 -11.81 12.67 26.74
CA SER A 281 -12.31 11.92 25.60
C SER A 281 -12.42 12.79 24.34
N PRO A 282 -12.38 12.20 23.13
CA PRO A 282 -12.66 12.92 21.88
C PRO A 282 -13.97 13.69 21.92
N ARG A 283 -14.99 13.15 22.59
CA ARG A 283 -16.30 13.78 22.77
C ARG A 283 -16.24 15.01 23.67
N GLU A 284 -15.51 14.96 24.77
CA GLU A 284 -15.33 16.12 25.65
C GLU A 284 -14.58 17.25 24.96
N ILE A 285 -13.53 16.91 24.21
CA ILE A 285 -12.76 17.89 23.42
C ILE A 285 -13.65 18.53 22.36
N ALA A 286 -14.38 17.73 21.59
CA ALA A 286 -15.29 18.23 20.56
C ALA A 286 -16.34 19.17 21.16
N ARG A 287 -16.95 18.81 22.31
CA ARG A 287 -17.91 19.63 23.02
C ARG A 287 -17.32 20.97 23.44
N GLN A 288 -16.10 21.00 23.99
CA GLN A 288 -15.44 22.23 24.37
C GLN A 288 -15.08 23.10 23.15
N MET A 289 -14.57 22.51 22.09
CA MET A 289 -14.29 23.22 20.86
C MET A 289 -15.56 23.86 20.27
N VAL A 290 -16.64 23.09 20.14
CA VAL A 290 -17.92 23.59 19.61
C VAL A 290 -18.48 24.69 20.53
N LYS A 291 -18.32 24.57 21.87
CA LYS A 291 -18.70 25.63 22.80
C LYS A 291 -17.94 26.93 22.57
N ILE A 292 -16.63 26.86 22.33
CA ILE A 292 -15.79 28.04 22.00
C ILE A 292 -16.27 28.68 20.70
N PHE A 293 -16.46 27.88 19.65
CA PHE A 293 -16.92 28.39 18.36
C PHE A 293 -18.34 28.99 18.44
N ARG A 294 -19.25 28.38 19.24
CA ARG A 294 -20.57 28.91 19.49
C ARG A 294 -20.54 30.20 20.30
N GLY A 295 -19.69 30.30 21.33
CA GLY A 295 -19.52 31.49 22.16
C GLY A 295 -18.97 32.67 21.40
N GLY A 296 -17.98 32.46 20.52
CA GLY A 296 -17.41 33.47 19.67
C GLY A 296 -18.38 34.02 18.59
N THR A 297 -19.50 33.33 18.36
CA THR A 297 -20.56 33.80 17.45
C THR A 297 -21.72 34.46 18.19
N ALA A 298 -21.69 34.52 19.52
CA ALA A 298 -22.76 35.10 20.34
C ALA A 298 -22.53 36.59 20.71
N ALA A 299 -21.38 37.16 20.27
CA ALA A 299 -21.05 38.58 20.41
C ALA A 299 -21.44 39.30 19.14
#